data_addc199704d1270577d97a8a081ad88a
#
_entry.id   addc199704d1270577d97a8a081ad88a
#
_cell.length_a   1.000
_cell.length_b   1.000
_cell.length_c   1.000
_cell.angle_alpha   90.00
_cell.angle_beta   90.00
_cell.angle_gamma   90.00
#
_symmetry.space_group_name_H-M   'P 1'
#
loop_
_entity.id
_entity.type
_entity.pdbx_description
1 polymer ?
#
loop_
_entity_poly.entity_id
_entity_poly.type
_entity_poly.pdbx_seq_one_letter_code
_entity_poly.pdbx_strand_id
1 'polypeptide(L)'
;MRYEKEYCCTGLKCLGLVPGEEVRITEGVKLEVEPERVIVIREYPSYVLLDMEFVKSFFCPGLPPRHIKIGIPKGSMLCGDVKLKRLSDGVLLCGKEVGYFEWI
;
A
#
# COMPACT_ATOMS: atom_id res chain seq x y z
N MET A 1 -3.49 19.84 21.98
CA MET A 1 -3.67 18.56 22.42
C MET A 1 -2.47 17.72 22.09
N ARG A 2 -2.44 16.68 22.67
CA ARG A 2 -1.33 15.87 22.56
C ARG A 2 -1.51 14.60 21.98
N TYR A 3 -2.61 14.55 21.27
CA TYR A 3 -2.94 13.34 20.71
C TYR A 3 -1.90 12.78 19.77
N GLU A 4 -1.21 13.59 19.02
CA GLU A 4 -0.13 13.08 18.21
C GLU A 4 0.98 12.54 19.05
N LYS A 5 1.17 13.04 20.23
CA LYS A 5 2.17 12.51 21.10
C LYS A 5 1.77 11.19 21.69
N GLU A 6 0.48 11.01 21.87
CA GLU A 6 0.00 9.83 22.54
C GLU A 6 0.09 8.60 21.70
N TYR A 7 0.03 8.76 20.39
CA TYR A 7 0.34 7.63 19.56
C TYR A 7 1.17 8.08 18.41
N CYS A 8 2.33 8.46 18.73
CA CYS A 8 3.30 8.83 17.77
C CYS A 8 3.82 7.58 17.08
N CYS A 9 3.77 7.58 15.78
CA CYS A 9 4.33 6.48 14.99
C CYS A 9 5.80 6.78 14.78
N THR A 10 6.60 6.54 15.79
CA THR A 10 7.99 6.93 15.75
C THR A 10 8.87 5.97 15.02
N GLY A 11 8.49 4.85 14.71
CA GLY A 11 9.36 3.88 14.12
C GLY A 11 8.82 3.29 12.85
N LEU A 12 8.36 4.14 11.93
CA LEU A 12 7.96 3.64 10.63
C LEU A 12 9.16 3.07 9.91
N LYS A 13 9.07 1.80 9.56
CA LYS A 13 10.19 1.09 8.96
C LYS A 13 10.26 1.31 7.47
N CYS A 14 11.46 1.23 6.94
CA CYS A 14 11.65 1.10 5.51
C CYS A 14 11.24 -0.33 5.15
N LEU A 15 10.26 -0.45 4.26
CA LEU A 15 9.73 -1.76 3.89
C LEU A 15 10.61 -2.46 2.87
N GLY A 16 11.56 -1.75 2.28
CA GLY A 16 12.43 -2.32 1.29
C GLY A 16 11.75 -2.57 -0.04
N LEU A 17 10.68 -1.85 -0.32
CA LEU A 17 9.97 -2.01 -1.58
C LEU A 17 10.78 -1.39 -2.72
N VAL A 18 11.01 -2.19 -3.74
CA VAL A 18 11.80 -1.76 -4.89
C VAL A 18 10.86 -1.21 -5.94
N PRO A 19 11.16 -0.04 -6.53
CA PRO A 19 10.33 0.47 -7.62
C PRO A 19 10.20 -0.57 -8.73
N GLY A 20 8.97 -0.79 -9.16
CA GLY A 20 8.68 -1.78 -10.19
C GLY A 20 8.27 -3.15 -9.68
N GLU A 21 8.44 -3.42 -8.38
CA GLU A 21 7.99 -4.72 -7.87
C GLU A 21 6.48 -4.76 -7.73
N GLU A 22 5.94 -5.95 -7.78
CA GLU A 22 4.49 -6.15 -7.70
C GLU A 22 4.06 -6.47 -6.28
N VAL A 23 2.95 -5.88 -5.87
CA VAL A 23 2.33 -6.15 -4.56
C VAL A 23 0.84 -6.39 -4.78
N ARG A 24 0.15 -6.78 -3.72
CA ARG A 24 -1.30 -6.96 -3.76
C ARG A 24 -1.91 -6.28 -2.54
N ILE A 25 -2.99 -5.54 -2.76
CA ILE A 25 -3.76 -4.96 -1.68
C ILE A 25 -4.75 -6.02 -1.22
N THR A 26 -4.60 -6.50 0.01
CA THR A 26 -5.45 -7.58 0.51
C THR A 26 -6.64 -7.05 1.30
N GLU A 27 -6.51 -5.89 1.93
CA GLU A 27 -7.59 -5.30 2.71
C GLU A 27 -7.44 -3.78 2.74
N GLY A 28 -8.54 -3.10 2.93
CA GLY A 28 -8.56 -1.69 3.29
C GLY A 28 -8.83 -0.71 2.18
N VAL A 29 -8.78 -1.15 0.94
CA VAL A 29 -9.09 -0.28 -0.19
C VAL A 29 -10.25 -0.92 -0.93
N LYS A 30 -11.36 -0.19 -1.01
CA LYS A 30 -12.54 -0.68 -1.73
C LYS A 30 -12.43 -0.34 -3.18
N LEU A 31 -12.47 -1.34 -4.02
CA LEU A 31 -12.42 -1.18 -5.46
C LEU A 31 -13.60 -1.91 -6.06
N GLU A 32 -14.27 -1.27 -7.02
CA GLU A 32 -15.36 -1.92 -7.72
C GLU A 32 -14.85 -3.01 -8.64
N VAL A 33 -13.66 -2.81 -9.19
CA VAL A 33 -12.99 -3.78 -10.06
C VAL A 33 -11.59 -3.95 -9.53
N GLU A 34 -11.15 -5.18 -9.43
CA GLU A 34 -9.79 -5.44 -8.98
C GLU A 34 -8.79 -5.15 -10.09
N PRO A 35 -7.67 -4.51 -9.75
CA PRO A 35 -6.63 -4.28 -10.74
C PRO A 35 -5.96 -5.59 -11.14
N GLU A 36 -5.50 -5.66 -12.36
CA GLU A 36 -4.72 -6.80 -12.83
C GLU A 36 -3.37 -6.85 -12.13
N ARG A 37 -2.77 -5.67 -11.90
CA ARG A 37 -1.47 -5.57 -11.27
C ARG A 37 -1.42 -4.31 -10.41
N VAL A 38 -0.67 -4.39 -9.33
CA VAL A 38 -0.36 -3.24 -8.48
C VAL A 38 1.16 -3.19 -8.38
N ILE A 39 1.74 -2.13 -8.88
CA ILE A 39 3.19 -1.99 -8.98
C ILE A 39 3.64 -0.86 -8.08
N VAL A 40 4.72 -1.08 -7.37
CA VAL A 40 5.32 -0.05 -6.53
C VAL A 40 5.98 0.99 -7.40
N ILE A 41 5.54 2.24 -7.27
CA ILE A 41 6.22 3.35 -7.93
C ILE A 41 7.40 3.76 -7.07
N ARG A 42 7.14 4.00 -5.79
CA ARG A 42 8.19 4.38 -4.86
C ARG A 42 7.71 4.27 -3.42
N GLU A 43 8.60 3.91 -2.54
CA GLU A 43 8.34 3.94 -1.12
C GLU A 43 8.93 5.22 -0.53
N TYR A 44 8.09 5.97 0.21
CA TYR A 44 8.50 7.18 0.92
C TYR A 44 8.49 6.89 2.42
N PRO A 45 9.11 7.73 3.23
CA PRO A 45 9.15 7.46 4.67
C PRO A 45 7.79 7.31 5.32
N SER A 46 6.78 8.04 4.84
CA SER A 46 5.46 8.02 5.47
C SER A 46 4.39 7.31 4.66
N TYR A 47 4.66 6.98 3.41
CA TYR A 47 3.66 6.33 2.56
C TYR A 47 4.32 5.57 1.41
N VAL A 48 3.53 4.75 0.74
CA VAL A 48 3.96 3.99 -0.43
C VAL A 48 3.10 4.42 -1.60
N LEU A 49 3.74 4.79 -2.70
CA LEU A 49 3.02 5.18 -3.91
C LEU A 49 2.94 3.98 -4.84
N LEU A 50 1.73 3.64 -5.23
CA LEU A 50 1.44 2.46 -6.05
C LEU A 50 0.76 2.87 -7.35
N ASP A 51 0.96 2.06 -8.38
CA ASP A 51 0.28 2.19 -9.66
C ASP A 51 -0.60 0.95 -9.86
N MET A 52 -1.92 1.17 -9.94
CA MET A 52 -2.87 0.09 -10.19
C MET A 52 -3.20 0.04 -11.67
N GLU A 53 -2.99 -1.10 -12.28
CA GLU A 53 -3.25 -1.30 -13.70
C GLU A 53 -4.53 -2.08 -13.91
N PHE A 54 -5.45 -1.50 -14.69
CA PHE A 54 -6.72 -2.13 -15.04
C PHE A 54 -6.72 -2.42 -16.54
N VAL A 55 -6.63 -3.69 -16.88
CA VAL A 55 -6.49 -4.11 -18.28
C VAL A 55 -7.81 -4.43 -18.93
N LYS A 56 -8.75 -5.02 -18.17
CA LYS A 56 -9.98 -5.52 -18.75
C LYS A 56 -11.02 -4.44 -18.93
N SER A 57 -11.59 -4.39 -20.12
CA SER A 57 -12.74 -3.57 -20.39
C SER A 57 -13.77 -4.45 -21.08
N PHE A 58 -14.94 -4.60 -20.47
CA PHE A 58 -16.00 -5.37 -21.08
C PHE A 58 -16.64 -4.66 -22.26
N PHE A 59 -16.64 -3.33 -22.23
CA PHE A 59 -17.34 -2.55 -23.23
C PHE A 59 -16.45 -2.15 -24.40
N CYS A 60 -15.16 -2.04 -24.15
CA CYS A 60 -14.20 -1.59 -25.18
C CYS A 60 -12.96 -2.45 -25.13
N PRO A 61 -13.05 -3.69 -25.57
CA PRO A 61 -11.87 -4.54 -25.65
C PRO A 61 -10.88 -3.93 -26.64
N GLY A 62 -9.62 -3.93 -26.28
CA GLY A 62 -8.60 -3.33 -27.13
C GLY A 62 -8.17 -1.94 -26.70
N LEU A 63 -8.81 -1.35 -25.71
CA LEU A 63 -8.31 -0.10 -25.14
C LEU A 63 -7.03 -0.35 -24.37
N PRO A 64 -6.13 0.64 -24.32
CA PRO A 64 -4.92 0.50 -23.51
C PRO A 64 -5.27 0.37 -22.03
N PRO A 65 -4.41 -0.25 -21.24
CA PRO A 65 -4.64 -0.36 -19.80
C PRO A 65 -4.79 0.99 -19.15
N ARG A 66 -5.64 1.06 -18.15
CA ARG A 66 -5.82 2.27 -17.36
C ARG A 66 -4.96 2.16 -16.11
N HIS A 67 -4.33 3.27 -15.75
CA HIS A 67 -3.47 3.32 -14.58
C HIS A 67 -4.00 4.35 -13.60
N ILE A 68 -4.11 3.96 -12.34
CA ILE A 68 -4.53 4.85 -11.27
C ILE A 68 -3.46 4.79 -10.19
N LYS A 69 -2.94 5.95 -9.82
CA LYS A 69 -1.93 6.03 -8.78
C LYS A 69 -2.61 6.24 -7.44
N ILE A 70 -2.12 5.55 -6.43
CA ILE A 70 -2.67 5.66 -5.09
C ILE A 70 -1.51 5.68 -4.08
N GLY A 71 -1.63 6.55 -3.08
CA GLY A 71 -0.69 6.58 -1.97
C GLY A 71 -1.29 5.89 -0.78
N ILE A 72 -0.57 4.92 -0.21
CA ILE A 72 -1.00 4.21 0.98
C ILE A 72 -0.18 4.70 2.16
N PRO A 73 -0.81 5.37 3.14
CA PRO A 73 -0.06 5.84 4.31
C PRO A 73 0.44 4.65 5.13
N LYS A 74 1.69 4.71 5.55
CA LYS A 74 2.24 3.64 6.39
C LYS A 74 1.54 3.57 7.74
N GLY A 75 1.02 4.69 8.22
CA GLY A 75 0.23 4.68 9.45
C GLY A 75 -1.00 3.81 9.35
N SER A 76 -1.68 3.81 8.20
CA SER A 76 -2.83 2.95 7.99
C SER A 76 -2.43 1.48 7.94
N MET A 77 -1.26 1.18 7.39
CA MET A 77 -0.73 -0.18 7.39
C MET A 77 -0.33 -0.61 8.79
N LEU A 78 0.25 0.29 9.55
CA LEU A 78 0.66 0.01 10.92
C LEU A 78 -0.54 -0.33 11.79
N CYS A 79 -1.65 0.38 11.63
CA CYS A 79 -2.88 0.13 12.38
C CYS A 79 -3.62 -1.10 11.90
N GLY A 80 -3.26 -1.64 10.75
CA GLY A 80 -3.95 -2.78 10.17
C GLY A 80 -5.15 -2.42 9.31
N ASP A 81 -5.38 -1.12 9.08
CA ASP A 81 -6.51 -0.69 8.25
C ASP A 81 -6.29 -1.05 6.78
N VAL A 82 -5.05 -1.02 6.33
CA VAL A 82 -4.69 -1.41 4.98
C VAL A 82 -3.59 -2.45 5.06
N LYS A 83 -3.70 -3.50 4.27
CA LYS A 83 -2.70 -4.57 4.25
C LYS A 83 -2.23 -4.77 2.83
N LEU A 84 -0.92 -4.76 2.66
CA LEU A 84 -0.28 -5.06 1.38
C LEU A 84 0.47 -6.36 1.48
N LYS A 85 0.43 -7.15 0.44
CA LYS A 85 1.21 -8.38 0.37
C LYS A 85 2.32 -8.17 -0.67
N ARG A 86 3.56 -8.36 -0.23
CA ARG A 86 4.68 -8.31 -1.15
C ARG A 86 4.75 -9.67 -1.86
N LEU A 87 4.65 -9.64 -3.17
CA LEU A 87 4.57 -10.90 -3.91
C LEU A 87 5.91 -11.59 -4.06
N SER A 88 7.01 -10.87 -3.93
CA SER A 88 8.34 -11.48 -4.08
C SER A 88 8.63 -12.51 -2.99
N ASP A 89 8.13 -12.30 -1.77
CA ASP A 89 8.39 -13.21 -0.66
C ASP A 89 7.12 -13.61 0.09
N GLY A 90 5.97 -13.08 -0.29
CA GLY A 90 4.70 -13.41 0.34
C GLY A 90 4.46 -12.76 1.68
N VAL A 91 5.31 -11.81 2.09
CA VAL A 91 5.17 -11.16 3.39
C VAL A 91 4.02 -10.17 3.37
N LEU A 92 3.17 -10.24 4.40
CA LEU A 92 2.07 -9.30 4.56
C LEU A 92 2.57 -8.08 5.31
N LEU A 93 2.48 -6.92 4.67
CA LEU A 93 2.99 -5.68 5.23
C LEU A 93 1.89 -4.97 6.00
N CYS A 94 1.86 -5.21 7.30
CA CYS A 94 0.95 -4.53 8.21
C CYS A 94 1.48 -4.68 9.63
N GLY A 95 1.02 -3.83 10.54
CA GLY A 95 1.39 -3.93 11.94
C GLY A 95 2.89 -3.83 12.14
N LYS A 96 3.46 -4.84 12.80
CA LYS A 96 4.88 -4.83 13.16
C LYS A 96 5.83 -4.79 11.98
N GLU A 97 5.38 -5.25 10.84
CA GLU A 97 6.21 -5.22 9.64
C GLU A 97 6.42 -3.78 9.14
N VAL A 98 5.53 -2.87 9.52
CA VAL A 98 5.57 -1.49 9.06
C VAL A 98 6.19 -0.56 10.10
N GLY A 99 6.09 -0.92 11.37
CA GLY A 99 6.62 -0.10 12.44
C GLY A 99 6.01 -0.46 13.77
N TYR A 100 6.04 0.50 14.68
CA TYR A 100 5.46 0.29 15.99
C TYR A 100 4.97 1.60 16.57
N PHE A 101 4.03 1.50 17.50
CA PHE A 101 3.54 2.64 18.25
C PHE A 101 4.32 2.75 19.55
N GLU A 102 4.53 3.97 19.98
CA GLU A 102 4.98 4.24 21.32
C GLU A 102 3.91 5.05 22.02
N TRP A 103 3.50 4.58 23.19
CA TRP A 103 2.54 5.33 23.99
C TRP A 103 3.28 6.20 24.96
N ILE A 104 2.94 7.44 24.97
CA ILE A 104 3.61 8.42 25.80
C ILE A 104 2.75 8.77 26.99
#